data_7e65e6747c9577f8fb35db129e2cfcb9
#
_entry.id   7e65e6747c9577f8fb35db129e2cfcb9
#
_cell.length_a   1.000
_cell.length_b   1.000
_cell.length_c   1.000
_cell.angle_alpha   90.00
_cell.angle_beta   90.00
_cell.angle_gamma   90.00
#
_symmetry.space_group_name_H-M   'P 1'
#
loop_
_entity.id
_entity.type
_entity.pdbx_description
1 polymer ?
#
loop_
_entity_poly.entity_id
_entity_poly.type
_entity_poly.pdbx_seq_one_letter_code
_entity_poly.pdbx_strand_id
1 'polypeptide(L)'
;MKYRKGYILIESVITLSVIMILASIIYSIVHLSINIKLNIEDKIELQQQAMEITNYIDELIGNSKGIIGITSKEEINNFLSVTSIKCKYKDSSNKLQDKEIKFIPSSNKLFIKDVTASSGYEIGDYVDKVLISKENSDKIID
;
A
#
# COMPACT_ATOMS: atom_id res chain seq x y z
N MET A 1 62.08 30.33 -25.41
CA MET A 1 60.71 29.78 -25.63
C MET A 1 60.45 28.40 -24.99
N LYS A 2 61.19 27.96 -23.97
CA LYS A 2 61.03 26.64 -23.32
C LYS A 2 59.99 26.63 -22.13
N TYR A 3 59.68 27.78 -21.55
CA TYR A 3 58.81 27.86 -20.35
C TYR A 3 57.28 27.77 -20.63
N ARG A 4 56.80 28.02 -21.83
CA ARG A 4 55.36 27.97 -22.13
C ARG A 4 54.77 26.53 -22.19
N LYS A 5 55.58 25.53 -22.54
CA LYS A 5 55.08 24.15 -22.66
C LYS A 5 54.76 23.50 -21.31
N GLY A 6 55.52 23.84 -20.23
CA GLY A 6 55.28 23.32 -18.89
C GLY A 6 54.00 23.93 -18.26
N TYR A 7 53.69 25.18 -18.53
CA TYR A 7 52.52 25.87 -18.01
C TYR A 7 51.20 25.28 -18.59
N ILE A 8 51.16 25.02 -19.89
CA ILE A 8 50.01 24.40 -20.55
C ILE A 8 49.70 23.01 -19.98
N LEU A 9 50.70 22.24 -19.63
CA LEU A 9 50.53 20.90 -19.08
C LEU A 9 49.97 20.92 -17.67
N ILE A 10 50.41 21.88 -16.84
CA ILE A 10 49.87 22.07 -15.50
C ILE A 10 48.41 22.56 -15.57
N GLU A 11 48.11 23.51 -16.46
CA GLU A 11 46.74 24.02 -16.66
C GLU A 11 45.79 22.90 -17.12
N SER A 12 46.25 22.01 -18.02
CA SER A 12 45.46 20.87 -18.48
C SER A 12 45.18 19.86 -17.34
N VAL A 13 46.11 19.61 -16.47
CA VAL A 13 45.95 18.71 -15.32
C VAL A 13 44.96 19.30 -14.31
N ILE A 14 45.04 20.61 -14.05
CA ILE A 14 44.12 21.28 -13.13
C ILE A 14 42.72 21.26 -13.70
N THR A 15 42.50 21.61 -14.96
CA THR A 15 41.18 21.58 -15.61
C THR A 15 40.60 20.17 -15.63
N LEU A 16 41.40 19.16 -15.93
CA LEU A 16 40.93 17.76 -15.91
C LEU A 16 40.48 17.34 -14.49
N SER A 17 41.24 17.73 -13.47
CA SER A 17 40.91 17.44 -12.07
C SER A 17 39.61 18.09 -11.64
N VAL A 18 39.37 19.34 -12.03
CA VAL A 18 38.11 20.05 -11.73
C VAL A 18 36.93 19.39 -12.45
N ILE A 19 37.10 18.99 -13.70
CA ILE A 19 36.05 18.28 -14.45
C ILE A 19 35.70 16.95 -13.79
N MET A 20 36.70 16.18 -13.33
CA MET A 20 36.46 14.91 -12.62
C MET A 20 35.69 15.11 -11.31
N ILE A 21 36.00 16.16 -10.55
CA ILE A 21 35.27 16.49 -9.30
C ILE A 21 33.82 16.84 -9.62
N LEU A 22 33.60 17.71 -10.62
CA LEU A 22 32.23 18.07 -11.05
C LEU A 22 31.43 16.86 -11.52
N ALA A 23 32.04 16.00 -12.33
CA ALA A 23 31.41 14.77 -12.79
C ALA A 23 31.01 13.84 -11.64
N SER A 24 31.86 13.70 -10.61
CA SER A 24 31.54 12.89 -9.44
C SER A 24 30.40 13.45 -8.60
N ILE A 25 30.29 14.77 -8.49
CA ILE A 25 29.17 15.42 -7.80
C ILE A 25 27.86 15.19 -8.55
N ILE A 26 27.88 15.40 -9.87
CA ILE A 26 26.69 15.18 -10.71
C ILE A 26 26.24 13.72 -10.63
N TYR A 27 27.16 12.76 -10.71
CA TYR A 27 26.86 11.34 -10.56
C TYR A 27 26.21 11.03 -9.22
N SER A 28 26.73 11.59 -8.14
CA SER A 28 26.17 11.40 -6.79
C SER A 28 24.75 11.93 -6.65
N ILE A 29 24.47 13.10 -7.24
CA ILE A 29 23.12 13.72 -7.22
C ILE A 29 22.14 12.85 -8.03
N VAL A 30 22.54 12.39 -9.22
CA VAL A 30 21.70 11.52 -10.05
C VAL A 30 21.37 10.21 -9.33
N HIS A 31 22.37 9.56 -8.75
CA HIS A 31 22.19 8.32 -7.99
C HIS A 31 21.25 8.50 -6.80
N LEU A 32 21.42 9.58 -6.04
CA LEU A 32 20.52 9.91 -4.92
C LEU A 32 19.09 10.15 -5.40
N SER A 33 18.92 10.89 -6.50
CA SER A 33 17.59 11.18 -7.06
C SER A 33 16.84 9.93 -7.51
N ILE A 34 17.54 8.96 -8.09
CA ILE A 34 16.94 7.67 -8.50
C ILE A 34 16.46 6.90 -7.26
N ASN A 35 17.27 6.81 -6.21
CA ASN A 35 16.90 6.10 -5.00
C ASN A 35 15.70 6.75 -4.28
N ILE A 36 15.66 8.08 -4.24
CA ILE A 36 14.52 8.82 -3.68
C ILE A 36 13.26 8.55 -4.49
N LYS A 37 13.37 8.57 -5.83
CA LYS A 37 12.22 8.33 -6.71
C LYS A 37 11.60 6.95 -6.47
N LEU A 38 12.41 5.89 -6.43
CA LEU A 38 11.94 4.53 -6.17
C LEU A 38 11.20 4.42 -4.82
N ASN A 39 11.78 4.98 -3.76
CA ASN A 39 11.15 4.99 -2.44
C ASN A 39 9.83 5.77 -2.39
N ILE A 40 9.69 6.82 -3.21
CA ILE A 40 8.46 7.60 -3.30
C ILE A 40 7.40 6.84 -4.10
N GLU A 41 7.77 6.21 -5.20
CA GLU A 41 6.85 5.40 -6.02
C GLU A 41 6.22 4.28 -5.18
N ASP A 42 7.03 3.52 -4.42
CA ASP A 42 6.54 2.46 -3.53
C ASP A 42 5.54 3.00 -2.48
N LYS A 43 5.83 4.17 -1.89
CA LYS A 43 4.92 4.80 -0.92
C LYS A 43 3.62 5.28 -1.53
N ILE A 44 3.69 5.86 -2.73
CA ILE A 44 2.49 6.33 -3.45
C ILE A 44 1.60 5.14 -3.80
N GLU A 45 2.17 4.04 -4.28
CA GLU A 45 1.44 2.83 -4.60
C GLU A 45 0.71 2.27 -3.37
N LEU A 46 1.41 2.16 -2.22
CA LEU A 46 0.80 1.72 -0.97
C LEU A 46 -0.30 2.67 -0.48
N GLN A 47 -0.13 3.98 -0.62
CA GLN A 47 -1.15 4.95 -0.26
C GLN A 47 -2.38 4.84 -1.16
N GLN A 48 -2.18 4.67 -2.46
CA GLN A 48 -3.27 4.50 -3.41
C GLN A 48 -4.06 3.23 -3.11
N GLN A 49 -3.39 2.11 -2.89
CA GLN A 49 -4.03 0.86 -2.48
C GLN A 49 -4.81 1.01 -1.17
N ALA A 50 -4.23 1.67 -0.17
CA ALA A 50 -4.91 1.91 1.11
C ALA A 50 -6.19 2.75 0.93
N MET A 51 -6.16 3.77 0.07
CA MET A 51 -7.34 4.58 -0.25
C MET A 51 -8.40 3.75 -0.99
N GLU A 52 -8.01 2.94 -1.95
CA GLU A 52 -8.92 2.05 -2.67
C GLU A 52 -9.59 1.05 -1.73
N ILE A 53 -8.82 0.37 -0.88
CA ILE A 53 -9.34 -0.54 0.14
C ILE A 53 -10.35 0.16 1.05
N THR A 54 -10.00 1.36 1.55
CA THR A 54 -10.86 2.13 2.43
C THR A 54 -12.18 2.48 1.73
N ASN A 55 -12.12 2.98 0.51
CA ASN A 55 -13.32 3.33 -0.27
C ASN A 55 -14.22 2.11 -0.50
N TYR A 56 -13.65 0.95 -0.85
CA TYR A 56 -14.42 -0.28 -1.04
C TYR A 56 -15.07 -0.76 0.26
N ILE A 57 -14.35 -0.70 1.37
CA ILE A 57 -14.89 -1.09 2.68
C ILE A 57 -15.99 -0.13 3.10
N ASP A 58 -15.79 1.17 2.97
CA ASP A 58 -16.77 2.20 3.32
C ASP A 58 -18.04 2.08 2.45
N GLU A 59 -17.89 1.86 1.14
CA GLU A 59 -19.01 1.63 0.25
C GLU A 59 -19.79 0.36 0.64
N LEU A 60 -19.08 -0.73 0.93
CA LEU A 60 -19.68 -2.01 1.25
C LEU A 60 -20.38 -1.98 2.62
N ILE A 61 -19.76 -1.39 3.63
CA ILE A 61 -20.34 -1.25 4.97
C ILE A 61 -21.45 -0.19 4.97
N GLY A 62 -21.21 0.96 4.33
CA GLY A 62 -22.20 2.05 4.25
C GLY A 62 -23.49 1.66 3.55
N ASN A 63 -23.41 0.83 2.50
CA ASN A 63 -24.56 0.31 1.77
C ASN A 63 -25.11 -1.00 2.38
N SER A 64 -24.48 -1.52 3.44
CA SER A 64 -24.97 -2.73 4.11
C SER A 64 -26.12 -2.42 5.04
N LYS A 65 -27.02 -3.40 5.22
CA LYS A 65 -28.07 -3.36 6.25
C LYS A 65 -27.59 -3.84 7.62
N GLY A 66 -26.34 -4.27 7.73
CA GLY A 66 -25.73 -4.74 8.96
C GLY A 66 -24.69 -5.84 8.72
N ILE A 67 -23.91 -6.10 9.75
CA ILE A 67 -22.90 -7.16 9.79
C ILE A 67 -23.60 -8.44 10.26
N ILE A 68 -23.52 -9.51 9.48
CA ILE A 68 -24.16 -10.80 9.76
C ILE A 68 -23.25 -11.67 10.63
N GLY A 69 -21.94 -11.54 10.46
CA GLY A 69 -20.98 -12.36 11.20
C GLY A 69 -19.55 -11.91 10.99
N ILE A 70 -18.75 -12.13 12.01
CA ILE A 70 -17.31 -11.87 12.03
C ILE A 70 -16.60 -13.16 12.41
N THR A 71 -15.59 -13.53 11.64
CA THR A 71 -14.69 -14.63 11.98
C THR A 71 -13.39 -14.05 12.51
N SER A 72 -13.14 -14.15 13.81
CA SER A 72 -11.92 -13.71 14.45
C SER A 72 -10.98 -14.89 14.71
N LYS A 73 -9.67 -14.62 14.69
CA LYS A 73 -8.64 -15.61 14.98
C LYS A 73 -8.01 -15.40 16.35
N GLU A 74 -7.76 -14.17 16.71
CA GLU A 74 -7.04 -13.81 17.94
C GLU A 74 -7.54 -12.46 18.48
N GLU A 75 -7.46 -12.28 19.81
CA GLU A 75 -7.71 -10.99 20.46
C GLU A 75 -6.37 -10.34 20.80
N ILE A 76 -6.17 -9.10 20.37
CA ILE A 76 -4.95 -8.33 20.59
C ILE A 76 -5.33 -6.97 21.17
N ASN A 77 -5.03 -6.72 22.45
CA ASN A 77 -5.18 -5.40 23.08
C ASN A 77 -6.52 -4.69 22.79
N ASN A 78 -7.66 -5.29 23.12
CA ASN A 78 -9.02 -4.80 22.85
C ASN A 78 -9.41 -4.74 21.36
N PHE A 79 -8.60 -5.29 20.46
CA PHE A 79 -8.93 -5.47 19.04
C PHE A 79 -9.07 -6.96 18.73
N LEU A 80 -10.03 -7.27 17.88
CA LEU A 80 -10.20 -8.60 17.30
C LEU A 80 -9.46 -8.66 15.97
N SER A 81 -8.52 -9.58 15.83
CA SER A 81 -7.90 -9.90 14.55
C SER A 81 -8.88 -10.73 13.72
N VAL A 82 -9.34 -10.16 12.61
CA VAL A 82 -10.45 -10.69 11.83
C VAL A 82 -9.96 -11.24 10.51
N THR A 83 -10.43 -12.42 10.15
CA THR A 83 -10.15 -13.06 8.86
C THR A 83 -11.34 -12.97 7.89
N SER A 84 -12.54 -12.77 8.39
CA SER A 84 -13.73 -12.62 7.53
C SER A 84 -14.78 -11.75 8.21
N ILE A 85 -15.37 -10.84 7.43
CA ILE A 85 -16.51 -10.02 7.83
C ILE A 85 -17.61 -10.28 6.79
N LYS A 86 -18.77 -10.73 7.24
CA LYS A 86 -19.96 -10.94 6.40
C LYS A 86 -20.96 -9.84 6.62
N CYS A 87 -21.41 -9.22 5.57
CA CYS A 87 -22.41 -8.14 5.62
C CYS A 87 -23.54 -8.39 4.62
N LYS A 88 -24.71 -7.89 4.99
CA LYS A 88 -25.92 -7.93 4.16
C LYS A 88 -25.94 -6.71 3.26
N TYR A 89 -25.54 -6.88 2.02
CA TYR A 89 -25.46 -5.82 1.02
C TYR A 89 -26.75 -5.72 0.21
N LYS A 90 -27.15 -4.49 -0.09
CA LYS A 90 -28.28 -4.23 -0.95
C LYS A 90 -27.77 -3.73 -2.29
N ASP A 91 -27.95 -4.54 -3.33
CA ASP A 91 -27.56 -4.18 -4.68
C ASP A 91 -28.43 -3.01 -5.24
N SER A 92 -27.93 -2.32 -6.26
CA SER A 92 -28.64 -1.26 -6.99
C SER A 92 -30.02 -1.68 -7.50
N SER A 93 -30.24 -2.97 -7.72
CA SER A 93 -31.52 -3.58 -8.04
C SER A 93 -32.43 -3.89 -6.84
N ASN A 94 -32.08 -3.40 -5.63
CA ASN A 94 -32.82 -3.62 -4.38
C ASN A 94 -32.80 -5.08 -3.87
N LYS A 95 -31.98 -5.95 -4.48
CA LYS A 95 -31.85 -7.35 -4.11
C LYS A 95 -30.83 -7.47 -2.98
N LEU A 96 -31.18 -8.21 -1.94
CA LEU A 96 -30.27 -8.50 -0.84
C LEU A 96 -29.31 -9.62 -1.26
N GLN A 97 -28.02 -9.36 -1.10
CA GLN A 97 -26.94 -10.30 -1.32
C GLN A 97 -26.03 -10.29 -0.10
N ASP A 98 -25.52 -11.44 0.29
CA ASP A 98 -24.57 -11.55 1.38
C ASP A 98 -23.15 -11.45 0.81
N LYS A 99 -22.44 -10.38 1.16
CA LYS A 99 -21.04 -10.17 0.78
C LYS A 99 -20.09 -10.46 1.92
N GLU A 100 -18.93 -10.97 1.59
CA GLU A 100 -17.86 -11.31 2.53
C GLU A 100 -16.59 -10.56 2.16
N ILE A 101 -16.04 -9.81 3.13
CA ILE A 101 -14.67 -9.31 3.08
C ILE A 101 -13.81 -10.41 3.72
N LYS A 102 -12.88 -10.99 2.95
CA LYS A 102 -12.03 -12.08 3.40
C LYS A 102 -10.57 -11.68 3.34
N PHE A 103 -9.89 -11.77 4.48
CA PHE A 103 -8.45 -11.61 4.60
C PHE A 103 -7.76 -12.98 4.57
N ILE A 104 -6.74 -13.12 3.75
CA ILE A 104 -5.93 -14.34 3.64
C ILE A 104 -4.52 -14.05 4.18
N PRO A 105 -4.21 -14.44 5.43
CA PRO A 105 -2.92 -14.12 6.05
C PRO A 105 -1.71 -14.73 5.33
N SER A 106 -1.88 -15.89 4.67
CA SER A 106 -0.78 -16.57 3.98
C SER A 106 -0.27 -15.83 2.73
N SER A 107 -1.10 -14.99 2.14
CA SER A 107 -0.76 -14.19 0.96
C SER A 107 -0.80 -12.70 1.19
N ASN A 108 -1.16 -12.25 2.40
CA ASN A 108 -1.35 -10.83 2.78
C ASN A 108 -2.35 -10.09 1.87
N LYS A 109 -3.38 -10.81 1.42
CA LYS A 109 -4.37 -10.31 0.45
C LYS A 109 -5.75 -10.15 1.06
N LEU A 110 -6.45 -9.12 0.59
CA LEU A 110 -7.84 -8.84 0.96
C LEU A 110 -8.74 -9.00 -0.25
N PHE A 111 -9.83 -9.76 -0.07
CA PHE A 111 -10.81 -10.07 -1.12
C PHE A 111 -12.21 -9.65 -0.69
N ILE A 112 -13.01 -9.21 -1.67
CA ILE A 112 -14.47 -9.11 -1.54
C ILE A 112 -15.08 -10.18 -2.43
N LYS A 113 -16.03 -10.93 -1.88
CA LYS A 113 -16.76 -11.93 -2.63
C LYS A 113 -18.23 -12.02 -2.19
N ASP A 114 -19.08 -12.55 -3.04
CA ASP A 114 -20.39 -13.01 -2.63
C ASP A 114 -20.23 -14.30 -1.80
N VAL A 115 -20.97 -14.44 -0.71
CA VAL A 115 -20.84 -15.62 0.19
C VAL A 115 -21.02 -16.93 -0.55
N THR A 116 -21.82 -16.94 -1.61
CA THR A 116 -22.08 -18.11 -2.47
C THR A 116 -21.06 -18.32 -3.57
N ALA A 117 -20.19 -17.33 -3.82
CA ALA A 117 -19.19 -17.41 -4.89
C ALA A 117 -17.93 -18.16 -4.46
N SER A 118 -17.39 -18.96 -5.34
CA SER A 118 -16.12 -19.68 -5.13
C SER A 118 -14.89 -18.77 -5.25
N SER A 119 -14.98 -17.70 -6.04
CA SER A 119 -13.93 -16.71 -6.26
C SER A 119 -14.36 -15.33 -5.81
N GLY A 120 -13.39 -14.51 -5.39
CA GLY A 120 -13.61 -13.10 -4.99
C GLY A 120 -12.77 -12.15 -5.81
N TYR A 121 -13.13 -10.87 -5.74
CA TYR A 121 -12.34 -9.78 -6.29
C TYR A 121 -11.30 -9.33 -5.27
N GLU A 122 -10.03 -9.32 -5.67
CA GLU A 122 -8.92 -8.83 -4.85
C GLU A 122 -8.98 -7.30 -4.78
N ILE A 123 -9.03 -6.76 -3.56
CA ILE A 123 -9.10 -5.31 -3.31
C ILE A 123 -7.81 -4.74 -2.74
N GLY A 124 -6.90 -5.58 -2.29
CA GLY A 124 -5.60 -5.11 -1.81
C GLY A 124 -4.61 -6.21 -1.50
N ASP A 125 -3.36 -5.83 -1.71
CA ASP A 125 -2.16 -6.57 -1.38
C ASP A 125 -1.47 -5.96 -0.15
N TYR A 126 -0.49 -6.65 0.41
CA TYR A 126 0.35 -6.19 1.51
C TYR A 126 -0.41 -5.84 2.80
N VAL A 127 -1.60 -6.41 3.00
CA VAL A 127 -2.37 -6.24 4.23
C VAL A 127 -1.80 -7.17 5.30
N ASP A 128 -1.23 -6.59 6.36
CA ASP A 128 -0.65 -7.38 7.47
C ASP A 128 -1.74 -7.95 8.37
N LYS A 129 -2.69 -7.12 8.79
CA LYS A 129 -3.78 -7.51 9.69
C LYS A 129 -5.04 -6.68 9.44
N VAL A 130 -6.19 -7.27 9.71
CA VAL A 130 -7.47 -6.59 9.81
C VAL A 130 -7.90 -6.60 11.26
N LEU A 131 -8.04 -5.43 11.87
CA LEU A 131 -8.37 -5.28 13.28
C LEU A 131 -9.70 -4.55 13.42
N ILE A 132 -10.58 -5.05 14.29
CA ILE A 132 -11.84 -4.40 14.66
C ILE A 132 -11.80 -4.11 16.14
N SER A 133 -12.21 -2.89 16.54
CA SER A 133 -12.36 -2.54 17.95
C SER A 133 -13.50 -3.34 18.59
N LYS A 134 -13.25 -3.91 19.76
CA LYS A 134 -14.24 -4.68 20.50
C LYS A 134 -15.43 -3.82 20.96
N GLU A 135 -15.21 -2.53 21.18
CA GLU A 135 -16.26 -1.58 21.59
C GLU A 135 -17.37 -1.41 20.54
N ASN A 136 -17.05 -1.67 19.27
CA ASN A 136 -18.01 -1.66 18.17
C ASN A 136 -18.54 -3.07 17.82
N SER A 137 -17.96 -4.14 18.37
CA SER A 137 -18.41 -5.51 18.09
C SER A 137 -19.72 -5.87 18.80
N ASP A 138 -20.04 -5.20 19.92
CA ASP A 138 -21.27 -5.43 20.68
C ASP A 138 -22.54 -4.82 20.04
N LYS A 139 -22.35 -4.05 18.96
CA LYS A 139 -23.44 -3.53 18.11
C LYS A 139 -23.81 -4.44 16.94
N ILE A 140 -23.28 -5.65 16.91
CA ILE A 140 -23.67 -6.69 15.95
C ILE A 140 -25.04 -7.16 16.40
N ILE A 141 -26.01 -6.91 15.55
CA ILE A 141 -27.43 -7.21 15.76
C ILE A 141 -27.62 -8.72 15.85
N ASP A 142 -28.25 -9.16 16.95
CA ASP A 142 -28.87 -10.48 17.09
C ASP A 142 -29.93 -10.71 15.98
#